data_c1086101ab159ac4051567cfc1258aea
#
_entry.id   c1086101ab159ac4051567cfc1258aea
#
_cell.length_a   1.000
_cell.length_b   1.000
_cell.length_c   1.000
_cell.angle_alpha   90.00
_cell.angle_beta   90.00
_cell.angle_gamma   90.00
#
_symmetry.space_group_name_H-M   'P 1'
#
loop_
_entity.id
_entity.type
_entity.pdbx_description
1 polymer ?
#
loop_
_entity_poly.entity_id
_entity_poly.type
_entity_poly.pdbx_seq_one_letter_code
_entity_poly.pdbx_strand_id
1 'polypeptide(L)'
;MNIEKYDTVSFDIFDTLVSRRIYRPADLFSLMQIEIANNSNILLSGHEEIIDNFAEMRVQAEVSARTKRVNKFGGEPEVTIFEIYDEIKELNVGISKEIINQLIQLEISTEKAVLYKNNSGYKLFQAAVKN
;
A
#
# COMPACT_ATOMS: atom_id res chain seq x y z
N MET A 1 16.48 -11.57 23.49
CA MET A 1 15.32 -12.42 23.81
C MET A 1 15.67 -13.89 23.50
N ASN A 2 15.39 -14.78 24.44
CA ASN A 2 15.58 -16.23 24.20
C ASN A 2 14.26 -16.83 23.72
N ILE A 3 14.16 -17.14 22.44
CA ILE A 3 12.95 -17.68 21.81
C ILE A 3 12.73 -19.16 22.06
N GLU A 4 13.73 -19.88 22.54
CA GLU A 4 13.63 -21.32 22.82
C GLU A 4 12.66 -21.66 23.96
N LYS A 5 12.26 -20.64 24.73
CA LYS A 5 11.32 -20.80 25.86
C LYS A 5 9.85 -20.81 25.42
N TYR A 6 9.58 -20.55 24.13
CA TYR A 6 8.21 -20.37 23.64
C TYR A 6 7.86 -21.39 22.58
N ASP A 7 6.66 -21.94 22.67
CA ASP A 7 6.13 -22.88 21.67
C ASP A 7 5.79 -22.20 20.34
N THR A 8 5.40 -20.94 20.41
CA THR A 8 5.01 -20.15 19.23
C THR A 8 5.62 -18.75 19.31
N VAL A 9 6.21 -18.31 18.20
CA VAL A 9 6.75 -16.95 18.04
C VAL A 9 6.11 -16.31 16.83
N SER A 10 5.46 -15.15 17.04
CA SER A 10 4.84 -14.38 15.96
C SER A 10 5.67 -13.14 15.66
N PHE A 11 5.73 -12.79 14.35
CA PHE A 11 6.43 -11.60 13.89
C PHE A 11 5.48 -10.68 13.16
N ASP A 12 5.53 -9.39 13.50
CA ASP A 12 4.98 -8.34 12.66
C ASP A 12 5.89 -8.16 11.43
N ILE A 13 5.31 -8.00 10.25
CA ILE A 13 6.09 -7.91 9.01
C ILE A 13 6.77 -6.55 8.88
N PHE A 14 5.99 -5.46 9.00
CA PHE A 14 6.53 -4.11 8.88
C PHE A 14 7.24 -3.68 10.15
N ASP A 15 8.38 -2.97 9.97
CA ASP A 15 9.25 -2.46 11.03
C ASP A 15 9.92 -3.54 11.90
N THR A 16 9.56 -4.80 11.74
CA THR A 16 10.20 -5.95 12.40
C THR A 16 11.08 -6.74 11.42
N LEU A 17 10.52 -7.26 10.34
CA LEU A 17 11.25 -8.04 9.33
C LEU A 17 11.68 -7.20 8.14
N VAL A 18 10.83 -6.25 7.73
CA VAL A 18 11.12 -5.31 6.65
C VAL A 18 10.84 -3.88 7.14
N SER A 19 11.56 -2.94 6.61
CA SER A 19 11.40 -1.52 6.91
C SER A 19 11.21 -0.74 5.63
N ARG A 20 10.58 0.45 5.72
CA ARG A 20 10.37 1.35 4.59
C ARG A 20 11.40 2.47 4.61
N ARG A 21 11.83 2.90 3.40
CA ARG A 21 12.74 4.03 3.21
C ARG A 21 12.03 5.38 3.23
N ILE A 22 10.83 5.41 3.75
CA ILE A 22 9.97 6.59 3.86
C ILE A 22 9.56 6.77 5.33
N TYR A 23 9.30 8.03 5.72
CA TYR A 23 8.97 8.37 7.10
C TYR A 23 7.58 7.86 7.51
N ARG A 24 6.59 8.03 6.64
CA ARG A 24 5.19 7.60 6.87
C ARG A 24 4.73 6.71 5.71
N PRO A 25 3.84 5.72 5.98
CA PRO A 25 3.29 4.91 4.89
C PRO A 25 2.62 5.74 3.78
N ALA A 26 1.93 6.82 4.13
CA ALA A 26 1.29 7.72 3.17
C ALA A 26 2.28 8.46 2.24
N ASP A 27 3.54 8.56 2.62
CA ASP A 27 4.58 9.19 1.78
C ASP A 27 4.82 8.38 0.50
N LEU A 28 4.45 7.09 0.49
CA LEU A 28 4.45 6.26 -0.70
C LEU A 28 3.61 6.89 -1.83
N PHE A 29 2.45 7.43 -1.49
CA PHE A 29 1.53 8.00 -2.48
C PHE A 29 2.07 9.29 -3.07
N SER A 30 2.85 10.05 -2.31
CA SER A 30 3.58 11.22 -2.83
C SER A 30 4.65 10.82 -3.83
N LEU A 31 5.37 9.72 -3.56
CA LEU A 31 6.33 9.17 -4.52
C LEU A 31 5.65 8.69 -5.80
N MET A 32 4.51 8.01 -5.68
CA MET A 32 3.72 7.59 -6.83
C MET A 32 3.25 8.79 -7.66
N GLN A 33 2.80 9.85 -7.01
CA GLN A 33 2.35 11.08 -7.69
C GLN A 33 3.48 11.69 -8.52
N ILE A 34 4.69 11.75 -7.98
CA ILE A 34 5.88 12.22 -8.71
C ILE A 34 6.15 11.31 -9.91
N GLU A 35 6.09 10.01 -9.73
CA GLU A 35 6.33 9.03 -10.79
C GLU A 35 5.30 9.16 -11.91
N ILE A 36 4.02 9.31 -11.56
CA ILE A 36 2.95 9.52 -12.54
C ILE A 36 3.18 10.79 -13.34
N ALA A 37 3.63 11.88 -12.70
CA ALA A 37 3.88 13.16 -13.34
C ALA A 37 5.09 13.12 -14.28
N ASN A 38 6.13 12.35 -13.93
CA ASN A 38 7.41 12.34 -14.65
C ASN A 38 7.54 11.20 -15.66
N ASN A 39 6.83 10.07 -15.45
CA ASN A 39 6.90 8.87 -16.27
C ASN A 39 5.54 8.59 -16.91
N SER A 40 5.35 9.07 -18.11
CA SER A 40 4.06 9.03 -18.80
C SER A 40 3.70 7.69 -19.44
N ASN A 41 4.13 6.56 -18.85
CA ASN A 41 3.64 5.24 -19.28
C ASN A 41 2.17 5.02 -18.91
N ILE A 42 1.66 5.79 -17.95
CA ILE A 42 0.25 5.81 -17.60
C ILE A 42 -0.38 7.03 -18.25
N LEU A 43 -1.21 6.79 -19.26
CA LEU A 43 -1.88 7.86 -19.99
C LEU A 43 -3.12 8.32 -19.22
N LEU A 44 -3.00 9.45 -18.54
CA LEU A 44 -4.10 10.09 -17.83
C LEU A 44 -4.70 11.25 -18.63
N SER A 45 -4.66 11.16 -19.97
CA SER A 45 -5.25 12.16 -20.83
C SER A 45 -6.75 12.32 -20.55
N GLY A 46 -7.17 13.56 -20.25
CA GLY A 46 -8.52 13.85 -19.79
C GLY A 46 -8.74 13.71 -18.27
N HIS A 47 -7.72 13.26 -17.53
CA HIS A 47 -7.76 13.09 -16.07
C HIS A 47 -6.52 13.71 -15.41
N GLU A 48 -6.07 14.84 -15.91
CA GLU A 48 -4.87 15.52 -15.43
C GLU A 48 -4.95 15.92 -13.95
N GLU A 49 -6.16 16.16 -13.43
CA GLU A 49 -6.38 16.45 -12.01
C GLU A 49 -5.95 15.29 -11.09
N ILE A 50 -5.91 14.07 -11.60
CA ILE A 50 -5.42 12.90 -10.84
C ILE A 50 -3.92 13.07 -10.56
N ILE A 51 -3.17 13.59 -11.52
CA ILE A 51 -1.73 13.78 -11.39
C ILE A 51 -1.43 14.73 -10.22
N ASP A 52 -2.17 15.83 -10.13
CA ASP A 52 -1.93 16.87 -9.12
C ASP A 52 -2.43 16.48 -7.71
N ASN A 53 -3.40 15.57 -7.62
CA ASN A 53 -4.09 15.25 -6.36
C ASN A 53 -4.02 13.76 -6.00
N PHE A 54 -3.18 12.97 -6.67
CA PHE A 54 -3.16 11.51 -6.50
C PHE A 54 -2.96 11.08 -5.05
N ALA A 55 -1.96 11.65 -4.36
CA ALA A 55 -1.63 11.25 -3.00
C ALA A 55 -2.82 11.44 -2.05
N GLU A 56 -3.45 12.61 -2.10
CA GLU A 56 -4.62 12.92 -1.29
C GLU A 56 -5.81 12.04 -1.66
N MET A 57 -6.06 11.88 -2.95
CA MET A 57 -7.15 11.04 -3.47
C MET A 57 -7.00 9.59 -3.01
N ARG A 58 -5.78 9.05 -3.05
CA ARG A 58 -5.50 7.68 -2.60
C ARG A 58 -5.79 7.49 -1.10
N VAL A 59 -5.42 8.47 -0.26
CA VAL A 59 -5.72 8.45 1.17
C VAL A 59 -7.23 8.50 1.41
N GLN A 60 -7.93 9.39 0.73
CA GLN A 60 -9.39 9.52 0.85
C GLN A 60 -10.12 8.27 0.36
N ALA A 61 -9.65 7.66 -0.71
CA ALA A 61 -10.21 6.42 -1.23
C ALA A 61 -10.11 5.27 -0.21
N GLU A 62 -9.00 5.17 0.50
CA GLU A 62 -8.84 4.15 1.54
C GLU A 62 -9.81 4.38 2.70
N VAL A 63 -9.96 5.63 3.16
CA VAL A 63 -10.93 5.98 4.21
C VAL A 63 -12.35 5.60 3.77
N SER A 64 -12.71 5.93 2.53
CA SER A 64 -14.03 5.61 1.96
C SER A 64 -14.25 4.10 1.88
N ALA A 65 -13.28 3.34 1.39
CA ALA A 65 -13.37 1.88 1.28
C ALA A 65 -13.55 1.23 2.67
N ARG A 66 -12.79 1.68 3.67
CA ARG A 66 -12.90 1.19 5.05
C ARG A 66 -14.27 1.48 5.65
N THR A 67 -14.78 2.68 5.43
CA THR A 67 -16.11 3.10 5.92
C THR A 67 -17.22 2.23 5.30
N LYS A 68 -17.18 2.03 3.99
CA LYS A 68 -18.14 1.17 3.29
C LYS A 68 -18.10 -0.27 3.80
N ARG A 69 -16.91 -0.79 4.04
CA ARG A 69 -16.76 -2.17 4.52
C ARG A 69 -17.33 -2.34 5.93
N VAL A 70 -17.04 -1.42 6.84
CA VAL A 70 -17.60 -1.45 8.21
C VAL A 70 -19.12 -1.35 8.19
N ASN A 71 -19.68 -0.47 7.36
CA ASN A 71 -21.12 -0.28 7.24
C ASN A 71 -21.83 -1.53 6.68
N LYS A 72 -21.17 -2.27 5.79
CA LYS A 72 -21.74 -3.44 5.15
C LYS A 72 -21.60 -4.72 5.98
N PHE A 73 -20.43 -4.94 6.57
CA PHE A 73 -20.10 -6.20 7.23
C PHE A 73 -19.85 -6.07 8.74
N GLY A 74 -19.62 -4.86 9.24
CA GLY A 74 -19.15 -4.64 10.62
C GLY A 74 -17.71 -5.10 10.82
N GLY A 75 -17.24 -5.08 12.07
CA GLY A 75 -15.90 -5.57 12.45
C GLY A 75 -14.76 -4.62 12.09
N GLU A 76 -13.56 -5.19 11.96
CA GLU A 76 -12.35 -4.45 11.63
C GLU A 76 -12.37 -3.94 10.18
N PRO A 77 -11.97 -2.69 9.94
CA PRO A 77 -12.03 -2.08 8.62
C PRO A 77 -10.82 -2.45 7.74
N GLU A 78 -10.60 -3.73 7.52
CA GLU A 78 -9.56 -4.21 6.60
C GLU A 78 -10.08 -4.23 5.18
N VAL A 79 -9.38 -3.57 4.28
CA VAL A 79 -9.74 -3.47 2.86
C VAL A 79 -8.59 -3.93 1.98
N THR A 80 -8.92 -4.43 0.79
CA THR A 80 -7.94 -4.80 -0.22
C THR A 80 -7.57 -3.58 -1.07
N ILE A 81 -6.42 -3.65 -1.73
CA ILE A 81 -6.01 -2.62 -2.70
C ILE A 81 -7.07 -2.46 -3.81
N PHE A 82 -7.73 -3.53 -4.21
CA PHE A 82 -8.77 -3.49 -5.24
C PHE A 82 -9.98 -2.68 -4.78
N GLU A 83 -10.42 -2.85 -3.54
CA GLU A 83 -11.53 -2.08 -2.96
C GLU A 83 -11.19 -0.58 -2.92
N ILE A 84 -9.95 -0.24 -2.59
CA ILE A 84 -9.48 1.15 -2.57
C ILE A 84 -9.50 1.76 -3.96
N TYR A 85 -8.99 1.05 -4.96
CA TYR A 85 -8.96 1.55 -6.34
C TYR A 85 -10.34 1.56 -7.00
N ASP A 86 -11.29 0.74 -6.56
CA ASP A 86 -12.69 0.88 -6.95
C ASP A 86 -13.27 2.23 -6.52
N GLU A 87 -12.88 2.73 -5.33
CA GLU A 87 -13.27 4.07 -4.88
C GLU A 87 -12.67 5.17 -5.77
N ILE A 88 -11.40 5.03 -6.16
CA ILE A 88 -10.77 5.97 -7.09
C ILE A 88 -11.51 6.00 -8.41
N LYS A 89 -11.92 4.84 -8.92
CA LYS A 89 -12.68 4.73 -10.16
C LYS A 89 -14.04 5.38 -10.06
N GLU A 90 -14.74 5.23 -8.95
CA GLU A 90 -16.03 5.89 -8.72
C GLU A 90 -15.92 7.42 -8.68
N LEU A 91 -14.84 7.94 -8.09
CA LEU A 91 -14.58 9.38 -8.00
C LEU A 91 -14.19 10.00 -9.35
N ASN A 92 -13.70 9.20 -10.28
CA ASN A 92 -13.19 9.63 -11.58
C ASN A 92 -13.93 8.93 -12.70
N VAL A 93 -15.16 9.36 -12.94
CA VAL A 93 -16.02 8.80 -13.98
C VAL A 93 -15.32 8.88 -15.35
N GLY A 94 -15.28 7.75 -16.05
CA GLY A 94 -14.64 7.64 -17.35
C GLY A 94 -13.20 7.12 -17.33
N ILE A 95 -12.58 6.98 -16.16
CA ILE A 95 -11.28 6.33 -16.07
C ILE A 95 -11.40 4.86 -16.44
N SER A 96 -10.51 4.36 -17.30
CA SER A 96 -10.58 2.98 -17.75
C SER A 96 -10.08 2.00 -16.69
N LYS A 97 -10.60 0.77 -16.75
CA LYS A 97 -10.12 -0.32 -15.91
C LYS A 97 -8.62 -0.60 -16.14
N GLU A 98 -8.14 -0.41 -17.36
CA GLU A 98 -6.73 -0.58 -17.70
C GLU A 98 -5.84 0.42 -16.96
N ILE A 99 -6.25 1.69 -16.91
CA ILE A 99 -5.51 2.72 -16.15
C ILE A 99 -5.53 2.39 -14.66
N ILE A 100 -6.66 1.96 -14.12
CA ILE A 100 -6.75 1.52 -12.71
C ILE A 100 -5.77 0.37 -12.44
N ASN A 101 -5.70 -0.63 -13.30
CA ASN A 101 -4.75 -1.73 -13.17
C ASN A 101 -3.29 -1.26 -13.22
N GLN A 102 -2.97 -0.31 -14.08
CA GLN A 102 -1.64 0.28 -14.15
C GLN A 102 -1.27 1.02 -12.86
N LEU A 103 -2.21 1.75 -12.27
CA LEU A 103 -2.00 2.44 -10.98
C LEU A 103 -1.78 1.44 -9.84
N ILE A 104 -2.53 0.34 -9.81
CA ILE A 104 -2.35 -0.74 -8.84
C ILE A 104 -0.94 -1.35 -8.98
N GLN A 105 -0.51 -1.64 -10.19
CA GLN A 105 0.83 -2.19 -10.43
C GLN A 105 1.93 -1.19 -10.03
N LEU A 106 1.72 0.09 -10.28
CA LEU A 106 2.64 1.13 -9.85
C LEU A 106 2.74 1.18 -8.31
N GLU A 107 1.62 1.10 -7.60
CA GLU A 107 1.64 1.06 -6.13
C GLU A 107 2.44 -0.12 -5.62
N ILE A 108 2.20 -1.32 -6.16
CA ILE A 108 2.92 -2.53 -5.77
C ILE A 108 4.42 -2.40 -6.03
N SER A 109 4.81 -1.91 -7.20
CA SER A 109 6.23 -1.76 -7.56
C SER A 109 6.92 -0.66 -6.74
N THR A 110 6.22 0.43 -6.43
CA THR A 110 6.75 1.51 -5.59
C THR A 110 6.92 1.03 -4.15
N GLU A 111 5.96 0.28 -3.61
CA GLU A 111 6.06 -0.34 -2.29
C GLU A 111 7.29 -1.24 -2.20
N LYS A 112 7.50 -2.11 -3.18
CA LYS A 112 8.68 -2.98 -3.24
C LYS A 112 10.00 -2.20 -3.27
N ALA A 113 10.02 -1.08 -3.98
CA ALA A 113 11.23 -0.25 -4.11
C ALA A 113 11.61 0.46 -2.80
N VAL A 114 10.64 0.77 -1.94
CA VAL A 114 10.91 1.47 -0.68
C VAL A 114 11.11 0.52 0.51
N LEU A 115 10.80 -0.76 0.36
CA LEU A 115 11.01 -1.76 1.40
C LEU A 115 12.47 -2.18 1.48
N TYR A 116 12.93 -2.47 2.69
CA TYR A 116 14.22 -3.12 2.91
C TYR A 116 14.14 -4.05 4.12
N LYS A 117 15.02 -5.04 4.12
CA LYS A 117 15.05 -6.06 5.16
C LYS A 117 15.55 -5.48 6.48
N ASN A 118 14.81 -5.72 7.55
CA ASN A 118 15.25 -5.40 8.91
C ASN A 118 16.16 -6.51 9.43
N ASN A 119 17.46 -6.22 9.56
CA ASN A 119 18.44 -7.23 9.93
C ASN A 119 18.22 -7.86 11.31
N SER A 120 17.87 -7.04 12.31
CA SER A 120 17.63 -7.54 13.67
C SER A 120 16.41 -8.46 13.74
N GLY A 121 15.30 -8.04 13.16
CA GLY A 121 14.08 -8.85 13.10
C GLY A 121 14.25 -10.11 12.28
N TYR A 122 15.02 -10.03 11.18
CA TYR A 122 15.29 -11.19 10.33
C TYR A 122 16.12 -12.26 11.03
N LYS A 123 17.10 -11.86 11.83
CA LYS A 123 17.90 -12.80 12.65
C LYS A 123 17.03 -13.55 13.66
N LEU A 124 16.12 -12.86 14.32
CA LEU A 124 15.16 -13.48 15.23
C LEU A 124 14.24 -14.46 14.49
N PHE A 125 13.75 -14.07 13.33
CA PHE A 125 12.93 -14.95 12.48
C PHE A 125 13.67 -16.22 12.08
N GLN A 126 14.94 -16.11 11.64
CA GLN A 126 15.75 -17.27 11.28
C GLN A 126 15.95 -18.20 12.48
N ALA A 127 16.20 -17.65 13.68
CA ALA A 127 16.34 -18.45 14.90
C ALA A 127 15.04 -19.18 15.25
N ALA A 128 13.88 -18.55 15.07
CA ALA A 128 12.58 -19.17 15.31
C ALA A 128 12.31 -20.35 14.36
N VAL A 129 12.68 -20.22 13.09
CA VAL A 129 12.48 -21.27 12.07
C VAL A 129 13.37 -22.49 12.32
N LYS A 130 14.58 -22.30 12.87
CA LYS A 130 15.52 -23.39 13.16
C LYS A 130 15.13 -24.25 14.36
N ASN A 131 14.32 -23.70 15.24
CA ASN A 131 13.83 -24.41 16.41
C ASN A 131 12.43 -24.95 16.18
#